data_3c2bc6589188a9a49f1768e33d0780b3
#
_entry.id   3c2bc6589188a9a49f1768e33d0780b3
#
_cell.length_a   1.000
_cell.length_b   1.000
_cell.length_c   1.000
_cell.angle_alpha   90.00
_cell.angle_beta   90.00
_cell.angle_gamma   90.00
#
_symmetry.space_group_name_H-M   'P 1'
#
loop_
_entity.id
_entity.type
_entity.pdbx_description
1 polymer ?
#
loop_
_entity_poly.entity_id
_entity_poly.type
_entity_poly.pdbx_seq_one_letter_code
_entity_poly.pdbx_strand_id
1 'polypeptide(L)'
;MEIGTEEKPFLHRALITLHGQKYETIRLPVIGGKVLAVSNTQFTIRELGDNAVEEGDIGALDIHGRPRLKVGGRAARTSSAEDIVDWKAGEELMATDIPHKHFNGNGLHGAPPVDFHNEPCTWPRVYIQSVATDMKTITLTTPLKYTHISTNYRRPLDDEFIDLSAEVALLSRNVKIQGEGYHSERDQWGGHTMVAFGGIYRIENAEFYRLGQTGEVSRYPIHFHITQDYGQNCYARYNSIHHSFQRAVAIHSTNYVNVKGNVAFDIIGHMFFVETGMEMHNTLEGNLAVGAIPLLSGMLESDQEPAGFWTAAPNNVWRDNVAVTGSDGWYFQLPDTPISHNMDIYKDSICPKGTRIGEWRRNRCHHLPGSCIRIYLTWIPRKDAER
;
A
#
# COMPACT_ATOMS: atom_id res chain seq x y z
N MET A 1 21.80 9.48 -2.72
CA MET A 1 21.06 10.71 -2.36
C MET A 1 20.47 10.48 -0.98
N GLU A 2 20.50 11.50 -0.15
CA GLU A 2 19.99 11.45 1.21
C GLU A 2 19.16 12.70 1.47
N ILE A 3 17.95 12.53 1.97
CA ILE A 3 17.01 13.60 2.35
C ILE A 3 16.58 13.29 3.79
N GLY A 4 17.33 13.83 4.75
CA GLY A 4 17.20 13.52 6.16
C GLY A 4 17.81 12.18 6.58
N THR A 5 18.21 12.09 7.85
CA THR A 5 18.73 10.88 8.50
C THR A 5 18.00 10.64 9.81
N GLU A 6 18.33 9.56 10.50
CA GLU A 6 17.78 9.27 11.82
C GLU A 6 18.13 10.35 12.84
N GLU A 7 19.39 10.83 12.79
CA GLU A 7 19.89 11.86 13.71
C GLU A 7 19.50 13.27 13.27
N LYS A 8 19.20 13.46 11.98
CA LYS A 8 18.84 14.76 11.39
C LYS A 8 17.71 14.58 10.39
N PRO A 9 16.47 14.42 10.84
CA PRO A 9 15.32 14.29 9.96
C PRO A 9 15.08 15.55 9.14
N PHE A 10 14.51 15.38 7.96
CA PHE A 10 14.21 16.49 7.07
C PHE A 10 12.90 17.17 7.49
N LEU A 11 12.98 18.41 7.92
CA LEU A 11 11.83 19.17 8.45
C LEU A 11 11.19 20.12 7.44
N HIS A 12 11.72 20.19 6.20
CA HIS A 12 11.22 21.10 5.16
C HIS A 12 10.45 20.31 4.09
N ARG A 13 9.81 21.03 3.18
CA ARG A 13 9.14 20.43 2.03
C ARG A 13 10.12 20.16 0.89
N ALA A 14 10.07 18.97 0.33
CA ALA A 14 10.79 18.62 -0.90
C ALA A 14 9.82 17.97 -1.89
N LEU A 15 9.93 18.37 -3.15
CA LEU A 15 9.14 17.83 -4.24
C LEU A 15 10.06 17.28 -5.32
N ILE A 16 9.93 16.00 -5.61
CA ILE A 16 10.60 15.33 -6.72
C ILE A 16 9.52 14.98 -7.75
N THR A 17 9.53 15.64 -8.90
CA THR A 17 8.60 15.36 -9.98
C THR A 17 9.31 14.62 -11.10
N LEU A 18 8.79 13.43 -11.44
CA LEU A 18 9.29 12.64 -12.55
C LEU A 18 8.52 12.99 -13.82
N HIS A 19 9.24 13.49 -14.81
CA HIS A 19 8.70 13.91 -16.10
C HIS A 19 8.90 12.84 -17.18
N GLY A 20 8.04 12.85 -18.18
CA GLY A 20 8.12 11.98 -19.34
C GLY A 20 6.73 11.53 -19.82
N GLN A 21 6.66 11.13 -21.09
CA GLN A 21 5.45 10.70 -21.77
C GLN A 21 5.59 9.24 -22.21
N LYS A 22 4.50 8.50 -22.20
CA LYS A 22 4.47 7.05 -22.45
C LYS A 22 5.17 6.62 -23.73
N TYR A 23 4.98 7.37 -24.80
CA TYR A 23 5.44 7.01 -26.15
C TYR A 23 6.71 7.74 -26.59
N GLU A 24 7.16 8.75 -25.86
CA GLU A 24 8.29 9.60 -26.22
C GLU A 24 9.51 9.41 -25.29
N THR A 25 9.28 8.90 -24.08
CA THR A 25 10.35 8.74 -23.10
C THR A 25 11.25 7.55 -23.46
N ILE A 26 12.56 7.79 -23.50
CA ILE A 26 13.56 6.75 -23.68
C ILE A 26 13.47 5.75 -22.52
N ARG A 27 13.36 4.47 -22.86
CA ARG A 27 13.31 3.36 -21.89
C ARG A 27 14.67 2.69 -21.80
N LEU A 28 15.28 2.77 -20.63
CA LEU A 28 16.53 2.06 -20.36
C LEU A 28 16.25 0.57 -20.13
N PRO A 29 17.16 -0.32 -20.53
CA PRO A 29 17.02 -1.76 -20.23
C PRO A 29 16.81 -1.99 -18.73
N VAL A 30 15.98 -2.94 -18.36
CA VAL A 30 15.62 -3.34 -16.99
C VAL A 30 14.85 -2.26 -16.23
N ILE A 31 15.40 -1.05 -16.12
CA ILE A 31 14.84 0.00 -15.26
C ILE A 31 13.76 0.86 -15.92
N GLY A 32 13.62 0.83 -17.26
CA GLY A 32 12.57 1.58 -17.97
C GLY A 32 12.81 3.07 -18.08
N GLY A 33 11.74 3.83 -18.18
CA GLY A 33 11.76 5.30 -18.28
C GLY A 33 10.94 5.96 -17.19
N LYS A 34 11.17 7.25 -16.94
CA LYS A 34 10.51 8.05 -15.89
C LYS A 34 10.72 7.44 -14.50
N VAL A 35 11.97 7.17 -14.17
CA VAL A 35 12.36 6.34 -13.02
C VAL A 35 13.33 7.07 -12.09
N LEU A 36 13.18 6.80 -10.79
CA LEU A 36 14.21 7.02 -9.78
C LEU A 36 14.75 5.65 -9.36
N ALA A 37 15.88 5.24 -9.92
CA ALA A 37 16.46 3.93 -9.67
C ALA A 37 17.74 4.01 -8.83
N VAL A 38 17.92 3.01 -7.97
CA VAL A 38 19.09 2.88 -7.07
C VAL A 38 19.72 1.51 -7.32
N SER A 39 21.01 1.50 -7.66
CA SER A 39 21.77 0.27 -7.87
C SER A 39 23.19 0.45 -7.34
N ASN A 40 23.67 -0.53 -6.58
CA ASN A 40 25.02 -0.50 -5.95
C ASN A 40 25.36 0.82 -5.22
N THR A 41 24.34 1.51 -4.71
CA THR A 41 24.46 2.78 -3.97
C THR A 41 23.33 2.90 -2.96
N GLN A 42 23.21 4.03 -2.30
CA GLN A 42 22.20 4.28 -1.29
C GLN A 42 21.29 5.44 -1.67
N PHE A 43 19.99 5.25 -1.42
CA PHE A 43 19.00 6.30 -1.42
C PHE A 43 18.21 6.24 -0.11
N THR A 44 18.15 7.35 0.60
CA THR A 44 17.46 7.45 1.89
C THR A 44 16.58 8.67 1.90
N ILE A 45 15.33 8.49 2.28
CA ILE A 45 14.42 9.54 2.70
C ILE A 45 14.00 9.20 4.11
N ARG A 46 14.19 10.13 5.01
CA ARG A 46 13.61 10.07 6.36
C ARG A 46 13.11 11.43 6.75
N GLU A 47 11.82 11.53 6.79
CA GLU A 47 11.11 12.63 7.39
C GLU A 47 10.66 12.20 8.78
N LEU A 48 10.86 13.06 9.76
CA LEU A 48 10.12 13.00 11.01
C LEU A 48 9.12 14.14 10.98
N GLY A 49 7.85 13.84 11.18
CA GLY A 49 6.92 14.84 11.67
C GLY A 49 7.48 15.48 12.94
N ASP A 50 7.05 16.68 13.30
CA ASP A 50 7.54 17.42 14.48
C ASP A 50 7.44 16.62 15.80
N ASN A 51 6.75 15.50 15.78
CA ASN A 51 6.68 14.51 16.83
C ASN A 51 7.01 13.15 16.23
N ALA A 52 8.30 12.78 16.25
CA ALA A 52 8.71 11.39 16.09
C ALA A 52 8.11 10.62 17.26
N VAL A 53 6.98 10.03 17.04
CA VAL A 53 6.34 9.21 18.03
C VAL A 53 7.06 7.88 18.05
N GLU A 54 7.42 7.46 19.25
CA GLU A 54 8.01 6.16 19.52
C GLU A 54 7.20 5.02 18.87
N GLU A 55 7.85 3.90 18.64
CA GLU A 55 7.29 2.68 18.05
C GLU A 55 5.79 2.48 18.36
N GLY A 56 4.92 2.80 17.41
CA GLY A 56 3.48 2.58 17.56
C GLY A 56 2.57 3.62 16.93
N ASP A 57 3.07 4.79 16.55
CA ASP A 57 2.23 5.84 16.01
C ASP A 57 2.28 5.90 14.49
N ILE A 58 1.28 5.34 13.89
CA ILE A 58 0.95 5.52 12.47
C ILE A 58 -0.06 6.67 12.45
N GLY A 59 0.34 7.85 12.00
CA GLY A 59 -0.56 9.01 12.00
C GLY A 59 -1.97 8.64 11.53
N ALA A 60 -2.90 8.59 12.44
CA ALA A 60 -4.31 8.20 12.36
C ALA A 60 -4.65 6.71 12.57
N LEU A 61 -3.72 5.81 12.62
CA LEU A 61 -3.97 4.44 13.05
C LEU A 61 -3.14 4.14 14.29
N ASP A 62 -3.75 3.77 15.41
CA ASP A 62 -3.01 3.22 16.53
C ASP A 62 -2.36 1.87 16.12
N ILE A 63 -1.41 1.38 16.91
CA ILE A 63 -0.76 0.07 16.70
C ILE A 63 -1.76 -1.10 16.64
N HIS A 64 -3.02 -0.85 16.94
CA HIS A 64 -4.14 -1.78 16.83
C HIS A 64 -5.03 -1.45 15.64
N GLY A 65 -4.61 -0.49 14.78
CA GLY A 65 -5.36 -0.05 13.62
C GLY A 65 -6.72 0.57 13.99
N ARG A 66 -6.79 1.40 15.02
CA ARG A 66 -8.04 1.97 15.50
C ARG A 66 -8.09 3.47 15.19
N PRO A 67 -8.57 3.86 14.01
CA PRO A 67 -8.99 5.24 13.86
C PRO A 67 -10.25 5.42 14.68
N ARG A 68 -10.20 6.25 15.69
CA ARG A 68 -11.37 6.55 16.51
C ARG A 68 -11.98 7.88 16.10
N LEU A 69 -12.26 8.02 14.82
CA LEU A 69 -12.96 9.17 14.28
C LEU A 69 -14.47 9.00 14.40
N LYS A 70 -15.10 9.89 15.15
CA LYS A 70 -16.54 10.12 15.04
C LYS A 70 -16.78 11.20 14.00
N VAL A 71 -17.29 10.82 12.86
CA VAL A 71 -17.59 11.75 11.79
C VAL A 71 -19.05 12.20 11.88
N GLY A 72 -19.24 13.49 11.99
CA GLY A 72 -20.55 14.12 11.91
C GLY A 72 -20.45 15.44 11.13
N GLY A 73 -21.09 15.51 9.97
CA GLY A 73 -21.08 16.72 9.15
C GLY A 73 -19.70 17.08 8.60
N ARG A 74 -19.25 18.33 8.84
CA ARG A 74 -17.93 18.82 8.40
C ARG A 74 -16.80 18.56 9.40
N ALA A 75 -17.10 18.01 10.55
CA ALA A 75 -16.13 17.80 11.61
C ALA A 75 -15.95 16.32 11.90
N ALA A 76 -14.70 15.90 11.97
CA ALA A 76 -14.30 14.60 12.46
C ALA A 76 -13.69 14.74 13.86
N ARG A 77 -13.95 13.78 14.74
CA ARG A 77 -13.38 13.76 16.09
C ARG A 77 -12.69 12.44 16.34
N THR A 78 -11.49 12.51 16.85
CA THR A 78 -10.77 11.36 17.37
C THR A 78 -11.10 11.13 18.84
N SER A 79 -10.85 9.95 19.35
CA SER A 79 -11.05 9.64 20.78
C SER A 79 -9.84 9.99 21.64
N SER A 80 -8.66 10.19 21.03
CA SER A 80 -7.45 10.63 21.71
C SER A 80 -6.80 11.81 20.99
N ALA A 81 -6.09 12.65 21.72
CA ALA A 81 -5.35 13.77 21.15
C ALA A 81 -4.12 13.31 20.36
N GLU A 82 -3.61 12.12 20.66
CA GLU A 82 -2.42 11.55 20.02
C GLU A 82 -2.65 11.19 18.57
N ASP A 83 -3.91 11.00 18.16
CA ASP A 83 -4.25 10.54 16.81
C ASP A 83 -4.10 11.61 15.71
N ILE A 84 -3.94 12.90 16.03
CA ILE A 84 -3.84 14.01 15.06
C ILE A 84 -2.82 15.08 15.42
N VAL A 85 -1.81 14.73 16.22
CA VAL A 85 -0.88 15.69 16.84
C VAL A 85 -0.17 16.61 15.85
N ASP A 86 0.18 16.11 14.67
CA ASP A 86 0.96 16.84 13.66
C ASP A 86 0.17 17.21 12.39
N TRP A 87 -1.12 16.89 12.34
CA TRP A 87 -1.94 17.18 11.16
C TRP A 87 -2.20 18.68 11.01
N LYS A 88 -2.13 19.18 9.78
CA LYS A 88 -2.17 20.63 9.47
C LYS A 88 -3.25 20.94 8.43
N ALA A 89 -3.71 22.17 8.45
CA ALA A 89 -4.59 22.70 7.41
C ALA A 89 -3.94 22.60 6.03
N GLY A 90 -4.72 22.20 5.02
CA GLY A 90 -4.28 22.00 3.65
C GLY A 90 -3.74 20.61 3.34
N GLU A 91 -3.58 19.74 4.33
CA GLU A 91 -3.19 18.34 4.13
C GLU A 91 -4.36 17.50 3.64
N GLU A 92 -4.05 16.54 2.77
CA GLU A 92 -5.01 15.60 2.20
C GLU A 92 -5.13 14.38 3.10
N LEU A 93 -6.36 13.95 3.35
CA LEU A 93 -6.64 12.70 4.04
C LEU A 93 -7.60 11.83 3.22
N MET A 94 -7.63 10.56 3.52
CA MET A 94 -8.66 9.64 3.10
C MET A 94 -9.51 9.19 4.30
N ALA A 95 -10.79 8.89 4.04
CA ALA A 95 -11.67 8.23 4.99
C ALA A 95 -12.47 7.18 4.24
N THR A 96 -12.47 5.95 4.74
CA THR A 96 -13.29 4.90 4.13
C THR A 96 -14.75 5.10 4.48
N ASP A 97 -15.62 4.96 3.50
CA ASP A 97 -17.08 4.90 3.69
C ASP A 97 -17.55 3.45 3.82
N ILE A 98 -18.87 3.26 3.92
CA ILE A 98 -19.48 1.93 3.86
C ILE A 98 -19.87 1.68 2.39
N PRO A 99 -19.09 0.95 1.65
CA PRO A 99 -19.21 0.94 0.22
C PRO A 99 -19.98 -0.24 -0.34
N HIS A 100 -21.07 -0.65 0.25
CA HIS A 100 -21.96 -1.55 -0.48
C HIS A 100 -22.47 -0.95 -1.80
N LYS A 101 -22.16 0.33 -2.05
CA LYS A 101 -22.61 1.04 -3.26
C LYS A 101 -21.57 1.10 -4.38
N HIS A 102 -20.30 0.92 -4.09
CA HIS A 102 -19.24 1.04 -5.11
C HIS A 102 -18.89 -0.27 -5.83
N PHE A 103 -19.34 -1.40 -5.33
CA PHE A 103 -19.17 -2.71 -5.94
C PHE A 103 -20.53 -3.34 -6.25
N ASN A 104 -21.25 -2.80 -7.22
CA ASN A 104 -22.30 -3.59 -7.85
C ASN A 104 -21.63 -4.71 -8.64
N GLY A 105 -21.89 -5.96 -8.25
CA GLY A 105 -21.33 -7.18 -8.82
C GLY A 105 -21.59 -7.42 -10.32
N ASN A 106 -22.04 -6.41 -11.06
CA ASN A 106 -22.13 -6.41 -12.50
C ASN A 106 -20.87 -5.94 -13.20
N GLY A 107 -19.82 -5.54 -12.44
CA GLY A 107 -18.50 -5.22 -12.95
C GLY A 107 -17.63 -6.46 -13.25
N LEU A 108 -18.25 -7.62 -13.39
CA LEU A 108 -17.54 -8.90 -13.61
C LEU A 108 -16.78 -9.00 -14.93
N HIS A 109 -16.91 -8.06 -15.84
CA HIS A 109 -16.17 -8.08 -17.10
C HIS A 109 -15.86 -6.65 -17.58
N GLY A 110 -14.87 -6.03 -16.97
CA GLY A 110 -14.07 -5.03 -17.69
C GLY A 110 -14.49 -3.57 -17.63
N ALA A 111 -15.46 -3.18 -16.83
CA ALA A 111 -15.76 -1.77 -16.59
C ALA A 111 -15.19 -1.32 -15.24
N PRO A 112 -14.70 -0.06 -15.12
CA PRO A 112 -14.33 0.48 -13.81
C PRO A 112 -15.54 0.38 -12.87
N PRO A 113 -15.33 0.21 -11.56
CA PRO A 113 -16.41 0.25 -10.61
C PRO A 113 -17.17 1.56 -10.77
N VAL A 114 -18.46 1.46 -10.98
CA VAL A 114 -19.35 2.61 -11.12
C VAL A 114 -20.31 2.63 -9.93
N ASP A 115 -20.69 3.80 -9.48
CA ASP A 115 -21.76 3.94 -8.50
C ASP A 115 -23.13 3.58 -9.11
N PHE A 116 -24.19 3.64 -8.32
CA PHE A 116 -25.55 3.36 -8.78
C PHE A 116 -26.05 4.28 -9.91
N HIS A 117 -25.33 5.35 -10.20
CA HIS A 117 -25.63 6.33 -11.25
C HIS A 117 -24.74 6.16 -12.48
N ASN A 118 -23.96 5.07 -12.58
CA ASN A 118 -22.95 4.85 -13.62
C ASN A 118 -21.80 5.88 -13.65
N GLU A 119 -21.60 6.61 -12.55
CA GLU A 119 -20.44 7.48 -12.43
C GLU A 119 -19.18 6.67 -12.03
N PRO A 120 -18.01 7.00 -12.55
CA PRO A 120 -16.75 6.37 -12.10
C PRO A 120 -16.59 6.54 -10.59
N CYS A 121 -16.26 5.47 -9.88
CA CYS A 121 -15.94 5.55 -8.46
C CYS A 121 -14.66 6.35 -8.29
N THR A 122 -14.78 7.64 -8.16
CA THR A 122 -13.69 8.53 -7.79
C THR A 122 -13.80 8.82 -6.30
N TRP A 123 -12.76 8.49 -5.57
CA TRP A 123 -12.67 8.86 -4.17
C TRP A 123 -12.61 10.39 -4.06
N PRO A 124 -13.52 11.04 -3.33
CA PRO A 124 -13.45 12.47 -3.17
C PRO A 124 -12.16 12.83 -2.42
N ARG A 125 -11.39 13.75 -2.98
CA ARG A 125 -10.23 14.31 -2.29
C ARG A 125 -10.71 15.14 -1.12
N VAL A 126 -10.24 14.82 0.06
CA VAL A 126 -10.64 15.46 1.31
C VAL A 126 -9.44 16.16 1.92
N TYR A 127 -9.60 17.45 2.24
CA TYR A 127 -8.53 18.25 2.80
C TYR A 127 -8.92 18.78 4.19
N ILE A 128 -7.94 18.90 5.05
CA ILE A 128 -8.09 19.50 6.36
C ILE A 128 -8.21 21.02 6.20
N GLN A 129 -9.30 21.59 6.68
CA GLN A 129 -9.48 23.03 6.77
C GLN A 129 -8.81 23.60 8.03
N SER A 130 -8.99 22.92 9.16
CA SER A 130 -8.38 23.30 10.43
C SER A 130 -8.33 22.12 11.40
N VAL A 131 -7.38 22.16 12.31
CA VAL A 131 -7.29 21.29 13.47
C VAL A 131 -7.61 22.13 14.69
N ALA A 132 -8.51 21.65 15.56
CA ALA A 132 -8.88 22.35 16.76
C ALA A 132 -7.77 22.28 17.82
N THR A 133 -7.79 23.22 18.75
CA THR A 133 -6.80 23.28 19.85
C THR A 133 -6.87 22.08 20.80
N ASP A 134 -7.99 21.36 20.80
CA ASP A 134 -8.16 20.11 21.56
C ASP A 134 -7.42 18.93 20.94
N MET A 135 -6.82 19.11 19.73
CA MET A 135 -6.14 18.08 18.93
C MET A 135 -6.98 16.81 18.69
N LYS A 136 -8.30 16.91 18.83
CA LYS A 136 -9.26 15.81 18.68
C LYS A 136 -10.31 16.06 17.60
N THR A 137 -10.35 17.29 17.11
CA THR A 137 -11.34 17.72 16.13
C THR A 137 -10.65 18.30 14.91
N ILE A 138 -10.92 17.73 13.75
CA ILE A 138 -10.54 18.29 12.46
C ILE A 138 -11.78 18.76 11.70
N THR A 139 -11.67 19.92 11.08
CA THR A 139 -12.68 20.44 10.17
C THR A 139 -12.19 20.21 8.74
N LEU A 140 -13.06 19.68 7.90
CA LEU A 140 -12.76 19.38 6.52
C LEU A 140 -13.20 20.53 5.59
N THR A 141 -12.47 20.71 4.48
CA THR A 141 -12.84 21.72 3.47
C THR A 141 -14.19 21.42 2.81
N THR A 142 -14.50 20.13 2.68
CA THR A 142 -15.78 19.64 2.12
C THR A 142 -16.37 18.59 3.06
N PRO A 143 -17.71 18.52 3.17
CA PRO A 143 -18.36 17.44 3.92
C PRO A 143 -18.04 16.08 3.30
N LEU A 144 -17.94 15.05 4.14
CA LEU A 144 -17.91 13.67 3.67
C LEU A 144 -19.26 13.34 3.02
N LYS A 145 -19.20 12.70 1.86
CA LYS A 145 -20.40 12.41 1.04
C LYS A 145 -21.23 11.25 1.60
N TYR A 146 -20.55 10.29 2.23
CA TYR A 146 -21.16 9.04 2.67
C TYR A 146 -21.13 8.89 4.19
N THR A 147 -21.84 7.90 4.69
CA THR A 147 -21.87 7.57 6.12
C THR A 147 -20.65 6.73 6.46
N HIS A 148 -19.97 7.11 7.53
CA HIS A 148 -18.82 6.38 8.08
C HIS A 148 -19.23 5.77 9.41
N ILE A 149 -19.13 4.45 9.55
CA ILE A 149 -19.57 3.75 10.75
C ILE A 149 -18.35 3.33 11.57
N SER A 150 -18.48 3.51 12.88
CA SER A 150 -17.62 2.88 13.85
C SER A 150 -18.36 1.70 14.46
N THR A 151 -17.91 0.48 14.17
CA THR A 151 -18.55 -0.74 14.63
C THR A 151 -17.51 -1.70 15.20
N ASN A 152 -17.80 -2.21 16.38
CA ASN A 152 -17.04 -3.30 16.97
C ASN A 152 -17.89 -4.56 16.93
N TYR A 153 -17.35 -5.62 16.36
CA TYR A 153 -17.96 -6.94 16.38
C TYR A 153 -17.41 -7.76 17.54
N ARG A 154 -18.28 -8.20 18.43
CA ARG A 154 -17.90 -9.10 19.53
C ARG A 154 -17.85 -10.53 19.01
N ARG A 155 -16.70 -11.15 19.10
CA ARG A 155 -16.50 -12.53 18.68
C ARG A 155 -17.11 -13.49 19.72
N PRO A 156 -18.06 -14.39 19.33
CA PRO A 156 -18.79 -15.22 20.29
C PRO A 156 -17.93 -16.25 21.03
N LEU A 157 -16.75 -16.59 20.48
CA LEU A 157 -15.92 -17.70 20.99
C LEU A 157 -15.01 -17.33 22.16
N ASP A 158 -14.57 -16.09 22.25
CA ASP A 158 -13.56 -15.66 23.23
C ASP A 158 -13.74 -14.24 23.74
N ASP A 159 -14.89 -13.65 23.47
CA ASP A 159 -15.25 -12.32 23.94
C ASP A 159 -14.36 -11.17 23.42
N GLU A 160 -13.45 -11.44 22.46
CA GLU A 160 -12.66 -10.40 21.82
C GLU A 160 -13.51 -9.54 20.88
N PHE A 161 -13.13 -8.28 20.77
CA PHE A 161 -13.76 -7.35 19.85
C PHE A 161 -12.91 -7.21 18.58
N ILE A 162 -13.57 -7.35 17.43
CA ILE A 162 -12.99 -7.01 16.12
C ILE A 162 -13.48 -5.63 15.76
N ASP A 163 -12.55 -4.70 15.60
CA ASP A 163 -12.86 -3.36 15.14
C ASP A 163 -13.06 -3.35 13.62
N LEU A 164 -14.26 -3.00 13.19
CA LEU A 164 -14.67 -2.86 11.80
C LEU A 164 -15.01 -1.39 11.47
N SER A 165 -14.46 -0.47 12.24
CA SER A 165 -14.67 0.95 12.03
C SER A 165 -14.08 1.41 10.68
N ALA A 166 -14.62 2.52 10.17
CA ALA A 166 -14.05 3.19 9.02
C ALA A 166 -12.59 3.61 9.29
N GLU A 167 -11.73 3.38 8.33
CA GLU A 167 -10.31 3.75 8.40
C GLU A 167 -10.11 5.20 7.94
N VAL A 168 -9.20 5.91 8.60
CA VAL A 168 -8.81 7.26 8.21
C VAL A 168 -7.30 7.36 8.21
N ALA A 169 -6.73 7.96 7.18
CA ALA A 169 -5.29 8.15 7.09
C ALA A 169 -4.92 9.49 6.45
N LEU A 170 -3.84 10.08 6.92
CA LEU A 170 -3.21 11.23 6.32
C LEU A 170 -2.42 10.81 5.07
N LEU A 171 -2.66 11.47 3.94
CA LEU A 171 -1.98 11.17 2.68
C LEU A 171 -0.80 12.10 2.40
N SER A 172 -0.85 13.34 2.87
CA SER A 172 0.21 14.30 2.66
C SER A 172 1.47 14.00 3.48
N ARG A 173 2.64 14.24 2.88
CA ARG A 173 3.96 14.20 3.55
C ARG A 173 4.80 15.38 3.07
N ASN A 174 5.84 15.73 3.84
CA ASN A 174 6.72 16.84 3.49
C ASN A 174 7.64 16.51 2.30
N VAL A 175 8.08 15.25 2.18
CA VAL A 175 8.84 14.79 1.01
C VAL A 175 7.89 14.06 0.09
N LYS A 176 7.67 14.63 -1.10
CA LYS A 176 6.76 14.10 -2.10
C LYS A 176 7.50 13.70 -3.37
N ILE A 177 7.31 12.47 -3.81
CA ILE A 177 7.73 11.96 -5.12
C ILE A 177 6.48 11.77 -5.96
N GLN A 178 6.41 12.39 -7.13
CA GLN A 178 5.22 12.31 -7.97
C GLN A 178 5.53 12.16 -9.46
N GLY A 179 4.59 11.58 -10.20
CA GLY A 179 4.50 11.77 -11.64
C GLY A 179 3.99 13.18 -11.96
N GLU A 180 4.48 13.79 -13.06
CA GLU A 180 3.91 15.04 -13.51
C GLU A 180 2.40 14.87 -13.81
N GLY A 181 1.62 15.97 -13.82
CA GLY A 181 0.15 15.88 -13.79
C GLY A 181 -0.46 15.31 -15.06
N TYR A 182 -0.39 16.07 -16.13
CA TYR A 182 -1.22 15.85 -17.31
C TYR A 182 -0.96 14.50 -18.01
N HIS A 183 0.28 14.19 -18.37
CA HIS A 183 0.57 12.96 -19.11
C HIS A 183 0.47 11.72 -18.24
N SER A 184 0.81 11.84 -16.93
CA SER A 184 0.68 10.72 -16.01
C SER A 184 -0.78 10.27 -15.88
N GLU A 185 -1.70 11.21 -15.70
CA GLU A 185 -3.13 10.92 -15.55
C GLU A 185 -3.76 10.45 -16.87
N ARG A 186 -3.49 11.17 -17.97
CA ARG A 186 -4.02 10.84 -19.29
C ARG A 186 -3.68 9.42 -19.74
N ASP A 187 -2.41 9.03 -19.56
CA ASP A 187 -1.88 7.76 -20.06
C ASP A 187 -1.81 6.67 -19.00
N GLN A 188 -2.20 6.98 -17.76
CA GLN A 188 -1.97 6.13 -16.56
C GLN A 188 -0.51 5.65 -16.52
N TRP A 189 0.40 6.57 -16.81
CA TRP A 189 1.82 6.31 -16.96
C TRP A 189 2.63 7.31 -16.14
N GLY A 190 2.68 7.05 -14.83
CA GLY A 190 3.43 7.83 -13.86
C GLY A 190 4.91 7.50 -13.85
N GLY A 191 5.64 8.10 -12.92
CA GLY A 191 6.98 7.68 -12.59
C GLY A 191 6.98 6.38 -11.79
N HIS A 192 8.14 5.82 -11.56
CA HIS A 192 8.30 4.71 -10.62
C HIS A 192 9.64 4.81 -9.88
N THR A 193 9.76 4.09 -8.77
CA THR A 193 11.03 4.01 -8.05
C THR A 193 11.46 2.55 -7.92
N MET A 194 12.75 2.30 -7.97
CA MET A 194 13.29 0.94 -7.96
C MET A 194 14.64 0.88 -7.25
N VAL A 195 14.83 -0.12 -6.41
CA VAL A 195 16.15 -0.53 -5.97
C VAL A 195 16.49 -1.88 -6.57
N ALA A 196 17.71 -2.02 -7.08
CA ALA A 196 18.17 -3.25 -7.71
C ALA A 196 19.64 -3.55 -7.36
N PHE A 197 20.03 -4.82 -7.53
CA PHE A 197 21.43 -5.26 -7.54
C PHE A 197 22.28 -4.74 -6.36
N GLY A 198 21.88 -5.03 -5.12
CA GLY A 198 22.64 -4.63 -3.93
C GLY A 198 22.55 -3.15 -3.56
N GLY A 199 21.66 -2.41 -4.20
CA GLY A 199 21.34 -1.05 -3.77
C GLY A 199 20.65 -1.02 -2.40
N ILE A 200 20.79 0.08 -1.70
CA ILE A 200 20.13 0.33 -0.40
C ILE A 200 19.05 1.37 -0.58
N TYR A 201 17.82 1.02 -0.22
CA TYR A 201 16.64 1.87 -0.38
C TYR A 201 15.88 1.96 0.94
N ARG A 202 15.98 3.11 1.57
CA ARG A 202 15.40 3.39 2.89
C ARG A 202 14.47 4.58 2.77
N ILE A 203 13.19 4.31 2.84
CA ILE A 203 12.16 5.33 2.66
C ILE A 203 11.24 5.32 3.86
N GLU A 204 11.10 6.45 4.48
CA GLU A 204 10.26 6.66 5.65
C GLU A 204 9.55 8.01 5.59
N ASN A 205 8.23 8.01 5.86
CA ASN A 205 7.38 9.19 5.85
C ASN A 205 7.37 10.00 4.53
N ALA A 206 7.50 9.34 3.40
CA ALA A 206 7.41 10.00 2.10
C ALA A 206 6.04 9.80 1.44
N GLU A 207 5.62 10.75 0.61
CA GLU A 207 4.43 10.68 -0.21
C GLU A 207 4.79 10.27 -1.64
N PHE A 208 4.14 9.22 -2.14
CA PHE A 208 4.25 8.73 -3.50
C PHE A 208 2.92 8.96 -4.22
N TYR A 209 2.90 9.87 -5.17
CA TYR A 209 1.68 10.34 -5.79
C TYR A 209 1.72 10.23 -7.31
N ARG A 210 0.69 9.68 -7.92
CA ARG A 210 0.60 9.49 -9.37
C ARG A 210 1.79 8.75 -9.96
N LEU A 211 2.22 7.69 -9.29
CA LEU A 211 3.30 6.83 -9.73
C LEU A 211 2.75 5.50 -10.26
N GLY A 212 3.66 4.67 -10.78
CA GLY A 212 3.31 3.43 -11.45
C GLY A 212 2.95 3.64 -12.92
N GLN A 213 3.06 2.56 -13.71
CA GLN A 213 2.78 2.55 -15.14
C GLN A 213 1.86 1.39 -15.46
N THR A 214 0.60 1.68 -15.81
CA THR A 214 -0.44 0.68 -16.06
C THR A 214 -0.03 -0.30 -17.16
N GLY A 215 -0.12 -1.59 -16.85
CA GLY A 215 0.20 -2.68 -17.78
C GLY A 215 1.71 -2.91 -18.02
N GLU A 216 2.58 -2.17 -17.34
CA GLU A 216 4.03 -2.31 -17.47
C GLU A 216 4.61 -3.08 -16.27
N VAL A 217 5.22 -4.22 -16.52
CA VAL A 217 5.88 -5.03 -15.49
C VAL A 217 7.02 -4.25 -14.83
N SER A 218 7.18 -4.40 -13.53
CA SER A 218 8.26 -3.77 -12.75
C SER A 218 8.21 -2.24 -12.65
N ARG A 219 7.11 -1.59 -13.02
CA ARG A 219 6.97 -0.13 -13.01
C ARG A 219 6.03 0.31 -11.90
N TYR A 220 6.45 0.11 -10.66
CA TYR A 220 5.67 0.31 -9.44
C TYR A 220 6.14 1.53 -8.64
N PRO A 221 5.27 2.23 -7.90
CA PRO A 221 5.68 3.31 -7.00
C PRO A 221 6.91 2.98 -6.16
N ILE A 222 6.90 1.86 -5.43
CA ILE A 222 8.03 1.37 -4.64
C ILE A 222 8.33 -0.07 -5.06
N HIS A 223 9.54 -0.33 -5.56
CA HIS A 223 9.93 -1.64 -6.05
C HIS A 223 11.29 -2.09 -5.51
N PHE A 224 11.28 -3.14 -4.72
CA PHE A 224 12.47 -3.88 -4.32
C PHE A 224 12.71 -4.99 -5.35
N HIS A 225 13.72 -4.82 -6.21
CA HIS A 225 13.91 -5.62 -7.41
C HIS A 225 15.24 -6.37 -7.39
N ILE A 226 15.18 -7.68 -7.18
CA ILE A 226 16.32 -8.61 -7.24
C ILE A 226 17.48 -8.13 -6.36
N THR A 227 17.20 -7.73 -5.14
CA THR A 227 18.25 -7.38 -4.17
C THR A 227 18.61 -8.56 -3.27
N GLN A 228 17.87 -9.67 -3.36
CA GLN A 228 18.07 -10.86 -2.55
C GLN A 228 18.17 -10.52 -1.05
N ASP A 229 19.15 -11.05 -0.34
CA ASP A 229 19.33 -10.83 1.11
C ASP A 229 19.81 -9.41 1.48
N TYR A 230 20.21 -8.60 0.49
CA TYR A 230 20.47 -7.17 0.71
C TYR A 230 19.22 -6.40 1.13
N GLY A 231 18.03 -6.96 0.92
CA GLY A 231 16.77 -6.41 1.43
C GLY A 231 16.79 -6.13 2.93
N GLN A 232 17.62 -6.83 3.73
CA GLN A 232 17.82 -6.52 5.16
C GLN A 232 18.28 -5.08 5.44
N ASN A 233 18.86 -4.41 4.45
CA ASN A 233 19.26 -3.00 4.53
C ASN A 233 18.23 -2.02 4.00
N CYS A 234 17.10 -2.53 3.50
CA CYS A 234 16.06 -1.79 2.84
C CYS A 234 14.77 -1.75 3.66
N TYR A 235 14.05 -0.65 3.55
CA TYR A 235 12.71 -0.55 4.12
C TYR A 235 11.83 0.48 3.41
N ALA A 236 10.52 0.28 3.54
CA ALA A 236 9.50 1.28 3.26
C ALA A 236 8.60 1.40 4.49
N ARG A 237 8.66 2.55 5.18
CA ARG A 237 7.95 2.74 6.46
C ARG A 237 7.14 4.02 6.45
N TYR A 238 5.90 3.94 6.95
CA TYR A 238 5.03 5.09 7.19
C TYR A 238 4.78 5.99 5.98
N ASN A 239 4.98 5.45 4.77
CA ASN A 239 4.76 6.18 3.53
C ASN A 239 3.28 6.22 3.17
N SER A 240 2.90 7.25 2.43
CA SER A 240 1.63 7.36 1.76
C SER A 240 1.83 7.13 0.26
N ILE A 241 1.17 6.13 -0.30
CA ILE A 241 1.21 5.79 -1.73
C ILE A 241 -0.22 5.89 -2.24
N HIS A 242 -0.50 6.85 -3.13
CA HIS A 242 -1.89 7.06 -3.50
C HIS A 242 -2.10 7.60 -4.91
N HIS A 243 -3.33 7.39 -5.44
CA HIS A 243 -3.71 7.76 -6.81
C HIS A 243 -2.69 7.27 -7.83
N SER A 244 -2.29 6.01 -7.69
CA SER A 244 -1.18 5.43 -8.47
C SER A 244 -1.67 4.39 -9.47
N PHE A 245 -0.97 4.32 -10.60
CA PHE A 245 -1.41 3.58 -11.78
C PHE A 245 -0.89 2.16 -11.85
N GLN A 246 -0.25 1.69 -10.79
CA GLN A 246 0.24 0.32 -10.65
C GLN A 246 0.58 0.05 -9.18
N ARG A 247 0.69 -1.21 -8.79
CA ARG A 247 0.95 -1.76 -7.45
C ARG A 247 1.75 -0.83 -6.54
N ALA A 248 1.29 -0.61 -5.31
CA ALA A 248 1.91 0.38 -4.43
C ALA A 248 3.34 0.00 -4.02
N VAL A 249 3.51 -1.22 -3.47
CA VAL A 249 4.80 -1.77 -3.04
C VAL A 249 4.96 -3.16 -3.61
N ALA A 250 6.04 -3.40 -4.34
CA ALA A 250 6.38 -4.72 -4.87
C ALA A 250 7.72 -5.20 -4.30
N ILE A 251 7.73 -6.46 -3.89
CA ILE A 251 8.91 -7.19 -3.43
C ILE A 251 9.13 -8.32 -4.43
N HIS A 252 10.22 -8.23 -5.20
CA HIS A 252 10.58 -9.17 -6.24
C HIS A 252 11.97 -9.74 -5.99
N SER A 253 12.07 -11.06 -5.81
CA SER A 253 13.33 -11.77 -5.53
C SER A 253 14.18 -11.05 -4.49
N THR A 254 13.54 -10.65 -3.39
CA THR A 254 14.15 -9.86 -2.31
C THR A 254 13.66 -10.38 -0.96
N ASN A 255 14.59 -10.56 -0.03
CA ASN A 255 14.34 -11.09 1.30
C ASN A 255 14.60 -10.03 2.37
N TYR A 256 14.00 -10.21 3.56
CA TYR A 256 14.27 -9.43 4.77
C TYR A 256 13.88 -7.94 4.69
N VAL A 257 13.10 -7.51 3.71
CA VAL A 257 12.61 -6.12 3.62
C VAL A 257 11.60 -5.84 4.73
N ASN A 258 11.68 -4.66 5.31
CA ASN A 258 10.68 -4.18 6.26
C ASN A 258 9.73 -3.18 5.58
N VAL A 259 8.45 -3.57 5.46
CA VAL A 259 7.36 -2.77 4.92
C VAL A 259 6.36 -2.53 6.05
N LYS A 260 6.42 -1.35 6.68
CA LYS A 260 5.70 -1.08 7.92
C LYS A 260 4.90 0.22 7.88
N GLY A 261 3.65 0.17 8.33
CA GLY A 261 2.85 1.37 8.56
C GLY A 261 2.52 2.20 7.30
N ASN A 262 2.63 1.62 6.12
CA ASN A 262 2.35 2.35 4.88
C ASN A 262 0.85 2.40 4.61
N VAL A 263 0.41 3.48 4.01
CA VAL A 263 -0.95 3.65 3.50
C VAL A 263 -0.91 3.57 1.98
N ALA A 264 -1.59 2.58 1.41
CA ALA A 264 -1.84 2.48 -0.02
C ALA A 264 -3.31 2.81 -0.29
N PHE A 265 -3.58 3.83 -1.09
CA PHE A 265 -4.93 4.32 -1.34
C PHE A 265 -5.16 4.61 -2.82
N ASP A 266 -6.26 4.11 -3.38
CA ASP A 266 -6.64 4.38 -4.77
C ASP A 266 -5.53 3.94 -5.76
N ILE A 267 -5.29 2.64 -5.81
CA ILE A 267 -4.20 2.01 -6.58
C ILE A 267 -4.77 1.07 -7.64
N ILE A 268 -4.28 1.17 -8.87
CA ILE A 268 -4.62 0.22 -9.93
C ILE A 268 -3.82 -1.09 -9.73
N GLY A 269 -4.51 -2.22 -9.68
CA GLY A 269 -3.95 -3.56 -9.44
C GLY A 269 -3.79 -3.88 -7.95
N HIS A 270 -3.08 -4.97 -7.65
CA HIS A 270 -2.77 -5.37 -6.27
C HIS A 270 -1.92 -4.31 -5.57
N MET A 271 -2.14 -4.07 -4.28
CA MET A 271 -1.44 -2.98 -3.60
C MET A 271 -0.08 -3.40 -3.05
N PHE A 272 -0.04 -4.30 -2.09
CA PHE A 272 1.21 -4.87 -1.56
C PHE A 272 1.44 -6.23 -2.21
N PHE A 273 2.55 -6.37 -2.93
CA PHE A 273 2.75 -7.45 -3.88
C PHE A 273 4.07 -8.18 -3.65
N VAL A 274 4.02 -9.47 -3.31
CA VAL A 274 5.19 -10.35 -3.11
C VAL A 274 5.22 -11.35 -4.27
N GLU A 275 6.12 -11.14 -5.24
CA GLU A 275 5.90 -11.45 -6.65
C GLU A 275 6.15 -12.89 -7.07
N THR A 276 7.29 -13.52 -6.69
CA THR A 276 7.77 -14.71 -7.44
C THR A 276 7.59 -16.05 -6.74
N GLY A 277 7.42 -16.03 -5.43
CA GLY A 277 7.35 -17.26 -4.62
C GLY A 277 8.67 -17.64 -3.92
N MET A 278 9.70 -16.83 -4.10
CA MET A 278 11.02 -17.04 -3.46
C MET A 278 11.30 -16.06 -2.33
N GLU A 279 10.54 -14.99 -2.26
CA GLU A 279 10.69 -13.94 -1.27
C GLU A 279 10.36 -14.48 0.13
N MET A 280 11.33 -14.42 1.02
CA MET A 280 11.21 -14.95 2.37
C MET A 280 11.62 -13.93 3.42
N HIS A 281 11.05 -14.10 4.62
CA HIS A 281 11.41 -13.32 5.80
C HIS A 281 11.19 -11.80 5.67
N ASN A 282 10.39 -11.38 4.69
CA ASN A 282 9.97 -9.99 4.62
C ASN A 282 8.91 -9.74 5.70
N THR A 283 8.91 -8.54 6.26
CA THR A 283 7.93 -8.13 7.27
C THR A 283 6.98 -7.11 6.65
N LEU A 284 5.70 -7.47 6.57
CA LEU A 284 4.61 -6.56 6.23
C LEU A 284 3.77 -6.36 7.50
N GLU A 285 3.90 -5.18 8.12
CA GLU A 285 3.32 -4.91 9.44
C GLU A 285 2.59 -3.57 9.46
N GLY A 286 1.35 -3.56 9.97
CA GLY A 286 0.59 -2.34 10.19
C GLY A 286 0.26 -1.54 8.92
N ASN A 287 0.29 -2.17 7.75
CA ASN A 287 -0.02 -1.48 6.50
C ASN A 287 -1.52 -1.42 6.27
N LEU A 288 -1.98 -0.33 5.68
CA LEU A 288 -3.36 -0.10 5.29
C LEU A 288 -3.49 -0.08 3.76
N ALA A 289 -4.31 -0.97 3.23
CA ALA A 289 -4.63 -1.07 1.81
C ALA A 289 -6.10 -0.71 1.57
N VAL A 290 -6.37 0.38 0.85
CA VAL A 290 -7.73 0.88 0.60
C VAL A 290 -7.96 1.20 -0.87
N GLY A 291 -8.97 0.59 -1.48
CA GLY A 291 -9.40 0.92 -2.84
C GLY A 291 -8.48 0.36 -3.93
N ALA A 292 -8.26 -0.95 -3.93
CA ALA A 292 -7.59 -1.64 -5.04
C ALA A 292 -8.52 -1.64 -6.27
N ILE A 293 -8.04 -1.08 -7.38
CA ILE A 293 -8.81 -0.88 -8.62
C ILE A 293 -8.45 -1.97 -9.63
N PRO A 294 -9.44 -2.61 -10.29
CA PRO A 294 -9.18 -3.61 -11.33
C PRO A 294 -8.33 -3.10 -12.47
N LEU A 295 -7.36 -3.89 -12.89
CA LEU A 295 -6.58 -3.69 -14.10
C LEU A 295 -7.10 -4.61 -15.20
N LEU A 296 -7.81 -4.05 -16.17
CA LEU A 296 -8.59 -4.80 -17.16
C LEU A 296 -7.74 -5.53 -18.20
N SER A 297 -6.59 -4.96 -18.55
CA SER A 297 -5.56 -5.58 -19.40
C SER A 297 -4.34 -5.84 -18.54
N GLY A 298 -4.48 -6.79 -17.64
CA GLY A 298 -3.50 -7.01 -16.59
C GLY A 298 -2.30 -7.83 -17.04
N MET A 299 -1.29 -7.79 -16.20
CA MET A 299 -0.11 -8.65 -16.31
C MET A 299 -0.40 -10.03 -15.71
N LEU A 300 -1.31 -10.10 -14.76
CA LEU A 300 -1.84 -11.33 -14.17
C LEU A 300 -3.36 -11.35 -14.33
N GLU A 301 -3.92 -12.56 -14.45
CA GLU A 301 -5.37 -12.75 -14.46
C GLU A 301 -6.01 -12.20 -13.18
N SER A 302 -5.35 -12.36 -12.05
CA SER A 302 -5.79 -11.85 -10.76
C SER A 302 -5.82 -10.33 -10.64
N ASP A 303 -5.18 -9.58 -11.54
CA ASP A 303 -5.25 -8.11 -11.57
C ASP A 303 -6.66 -7.58 -11.91
N GLN A 304 -7.53 -8.44 -12.45
CA GLN A 304 -8.95 -8.10 -12.68
C GLN A 304 -9.78 -8.14 -11.39
N GLU A 305 -9.30 -8.84 -10.38
CA GLU A 305 -9.89 -8.93 -9.04
C GLU A 305 -8.80 -8.60 -7.99
N PRO A 306 -8.32 -7.35 -7.93
CA PRO A 306 -7.12 -7.02 -7.17
C PRO A 306 -7.36 -7.09 -5.67
N ALA A 307 -6.32 -7.52 -4.97
CA ALA A 307 -6.29 -7.61 -3.52
C ALA A 307 -5.49 -6.46 -2.88
N GLY A 308 -5.82 -6.15 -1.63
CA GLY A 308 -4.98 -5.29 -0.81
C GLY A 308 -3.56 -5.86 -0.65
N PHE A 309 -3.47 -7.19 -0.45
CA PHE A 309 -2.22 -7.92 -0.31
C PHE A 309 -2.22 -9.15 -1.21
N TRP A 310 -1.22 -9.29 -2.05
CA TRP A 310 -1.06 -10.44 -2.93
C TRP A 310 0.29 -11.11 -2.70
N THR A 311 0.35 -12.43 -2.72
CA THR A 311 1.61 -13.14 -2.53
C THR A 311 1.66 -14.48 -3.24
N ALA A 312 2.81 -14.75 -3.89
CA ALA A 312 3.21 -16.08 -4.31
C ALA A 312 4.09 -16.79 -3.24
N ALA A 313 4.56 -16.07 -2.23
CA ALA A 313 5.49 -16.55 -1.21
C ALA A 313 4.88 -16.45 0.20
N PRO A 314 4.45 -17.57 0.83
CA PRO A 314 3.78 -17.51 2.14
C PRO A 314 4.76 -17.31 3.31
N ASN A 315 6.05 -17.64 3.16
CA ASN A 315 7.05 -17.57 4.24
C ASN A 315 7.51 -16.13 4.53
N ASN A 316 6.55 -15.27 4.85
CA ASN A 316 6.77 -13.89 5.25
C ASN A 316 6.00 -13.59 6.53
N VAL A 317 6.28 -12.47 7.16
CA VAL A 317 5.61 -12.01 8.38
C VAL A 317 4.48 -11.04 8.00
N TRP A 318 3.26 -11.37 8.37
CA TRP A 318 2.06 -10.61 8.11
C TRP A 318 1.38 -10.26 9.44
N ARG A 319 1.54 -9.03 9.89
CA ARG A 319 1.01 -8.58 11.18
C ARG A 319 0.25 -7.27 11.07
N ASP A 320 -0.87 -7.20 11.78
CA ASP A 320 -1.60 -5.93 11.99
C ASP A 320 -1.99 -5.17 10.72
N ASN A 321 -1.99 -5.83 9.57
CA ASN A 321 -2.36 -5.19 8.31
C ASN A 321 -3.88 -5.12 8.16
N VAL A 322 -4.34 -4.13 7.43
CA VAL A 322 -5.76 -3.90 7.16
C VAL A 322 -6.02 -3.77 5.67
N ALA A 323 -7.00 -4.50 5.16
CA ALA A 323 -7.47 -4.39 3.77
C ALA A 323 -8.93 -3.93 3.73
N VAL A 324 -9.19 -2.87 2.98
CA VAL A 324 -10.53 -2.27 2.84
C VAL A 324 -10.81 -1.94 1.38
N THR A 325 -11.99 -2.25 0.90
CA THR A 325 -12.40 -1.90 -0.47
C THR A 325 -11.38 -2.27 -1.54
N GLY A 326 -11.51 -3.40 -2.06
CA GLY A 326 -10.77 -4.04 -3.15
C GLY A 326 -11.59 -5.25 -3.54
N SER A 327 -11.13 -6.13 -4.40
CA SER A 327 -11.84 -7.39 -4.60
C SER A 327 -11.63 -8.33 -3.42
N ASP A 328 -10.39 -8.53 -3.02
CA ASP A 328 -10.02 -9.38 -1.89
C ASP A 328 -9.11 -8.67 -0.88
N GLY A 329 -9.07 -9.16 0.35
CA GLY A 329 -8.11 -8.69 1.35
C GLY A 329 -6.71 -9.24 1.06
N TRP A 330 -6.56 -10.56 1.11
CA TRP A 330 -5.34 -11.27 0.77
C TRP A 330 -5.60 -12.28 -0.34
N TYR A 331 -4.73 -12.31 -1.34
CA TYR A 331 -4.74 -13.27 -2.42
C TYR A 331 -3.44 -14.08 -2.41
N PHE A 332 -3.51 -15.35 -2.06
CA PHE A 332 -2.40 -16.28 -2.11
C PHE A 332 -2.45 -17.05 -3.43
N GLN A 333 -1.53 -16.75 -4.34
CA GLN A 333 -1.35 -17.50 -5.58
C GLN A 333 -0.06 -18.29 -5.48
N LEU A 334 -0.16 -19.52 -4.97
CA LEU A 334 0.98 -20.35 -4.58
C LEU A 334 1.31 -21.36 -5.69
N PRO A 335 2.31 -21.09 -6.55
CA PRO A 335 2.71 -22.02 -7.62
C PRO A 335 3.47 -23.23 -7.07
N ASP A 336 3.57 -24.28 -7.89
CA ASP A 336 4.40 -25.45 -7.56
C ASP A 336 5.89 -25.12 -7.60
N THR A 337 6.29 -24.21 -8.49
CA THR A 337 7.64 -23.65 -8.60
C THR A 337 7.55 -22.13 -8.69
N PRO A 338 8.57 -21.41 -8.20
CA PRO A 338 8.59 -19.94 -8.30
C PRO A 338 8.38 -19.43 -9.72
N ILE A 339 7.70 -18.29 -9.83
CA ILE A 339 7.39 -17.62 -11.11
C ILE A 339 8.60 -16.75 -11.49
N SER A 340 9.75 -17.34 -11.79
CA SER A 340 10.92 -16.55 -12.10
C SER A 340 11.38 -16.67 -13.54
N HIS A 341 11.83 -15.54 -14.08
CA HIS A 341 12.49 -15.46 -15.38
C HIS A 341 14.02 -15.38 -15.19
N ASN A 342 14.68 -16.52 -15.11
CA ASN A 342 16.10 -16.70 -15.45
C ASN A 342 17.22 -16.36 -14.44
N MET A 343 17.00 -15.94 -13.21
CA MET A 343 18.12 -15.56 -12.33
C MET A 343 18.21 -16.30 -10.99
N ASP A 344 17.39 -17.32 -10.80
CA ASP A 344 17.18 -17.84 -9.45
C ASP A 344 17.84 -19.20 -9.24
N ILE A 345 18.95 -19.16 -8.54
CA ILE A 345 19.68 -20.35 -8.05
C ILE A 345 18.81 -21.23 -7.11
N TYR A 346 17.70 -20.71 -6.60
CA TYR A 346 16.81 -21.42 -5.68
C TYR A 346 15.51 -21.93 -6.31
N LYS A 347 15.30 -21.68 -7.60
CA LYS A 347 14.04 -22.01 -8.30
C LYS A 347 13.60 -23.47 -8.11
N ASP A 348 14.53 -24.41 -8.21
CA ASP A 348 14.23 -25.84 -8.11
C ASP A 348 14.18 -26.37 -6.67
N SER A 349 14.54 -25.55 -5.69
CA SER A 349 14.60 -25.94 -4.27
C SER A 349 13.40 -25.43 -3.46
N ILE A 350 12.59 -24.53 -4.02
CA ILE A 350 11.45 -23.91 -3.32
C ILE A 350 10.15 -24.34 -3.99
N CYS A 351 9.20 -24.80 -3.16
CA CYS A 351 7.82 -25.07 -3.57
C CYS A 351 6.88 -24.15 -2.79
N PRO A 352 6.49 -23.00 -3.33
CA PRO A 352 5.62 -22.04 -2.63
C PRO A 352 4.34 -22.68 -2.09
N LYS A 353 3.70 -23.52 -2.89
CA LYS A 353 2.50 -24.28 -2.50
C LYS A 353 2.72 -25.22 -1.31
N GLY A 354 3.94 -25.74 -1.15
CA GLY A 354 4.34 -26.61 -0.05
C GLY A 354 4.91 -25.86 1.15
N THR A 355 5.16 -24.58 1.02
CA THR A 355 5.81 -23.77 2.06
C THR A 355 4.81 -23.32 3.12
N ARG A 356 5.24 -23.26 4.37
CA ARG A 356 4.43 -22.77 5.48
C ARG A 356 4.37 -21.24 5.47
N ILE A 357 3.30 -20.71 6.04
CA ILE A 357 3.27 -19.28 6.36
C ILE A 357 4.30 -18.98 7.44
N GLY A 358 4.99 -17.84 7.33
CA GLY A 358 5.96 -17.42 8.32
C GLY A 358 5.25 -17.02 9.62
N GLU A 359 4.63 -15.87 9.64
CA GLU A 359 3.79 -15.43 10.75
C GLU A 359 2.50 -14.81 10.20
N TRP A 360 1.39 -15.10 10.85
CA TRP A 360 0.10 -14.50 10.53
C TRP A 360 -0.61 -14.09 11.81
N ARG A 361 -0.71 -12.78 12.07
CA ARG A 361 -1.30 -12.29 13.31
C ARG A 361 -2.02 -10.96 13.17
N ARG A 362 -3.22 -10.87 13.71
CA ARG A 362 -4.06 -9.68 13.81
C ARG A 362 -4.26 -8.92 12.48
N ASN A 363 -4.16 -9.62 11.35
CA ASN A 363 -4.57 -9.05 10.07
C ASN A 363 -6.09 -9.00 10.00
N ARG A 364 -6.65 -7.96 9.41
CA ARG A 364 -8.09 -7.82 9.27
C ARG A 364 -8.48 -7.24 7.92
N CYS A 365 -9.71 -7.49 7.55
CA CYS A 365 -10.31 -6.92 6.36
C CYS A 365 -11.77 -6.58 6.62
N HIS A 366 -12.27 -5.61 5.93
CA HIS A 366 -13.69 -5.27 5.95
C HIS A 366 -14.10 -4.53 4.67
N HIS A 367 -15.43 -4.47 4.43
CA HIS A 367 -16.01 -3.79 3.26
C HIS A 367 -15.43 -4.27 1.92
N LEU A 368 -15.22 -5.58 1.79
CA LEU A 368 -14.80 -6.24 0.56
C LEU A 368 -15.98 -6.96 -0.09
N PRO A 369 -16.15 -6.90 -1.42
CA PRO A 369 -17.16 -7.70 -2.12
C PRO A 369 -16.77 -9.18 -2.24
N GLY A 370 -15.48 -9.48 -2.25
CA GLY A 370 -14.93 -10.83 -2.34
C GLY A 370 -14.55 -11.42 -0.99
N SER A 371 -13.38 -11.99 -0.90
CA SER A 371 -12.92 -12.73 0.27
C SER A 371 -11.89 -11.95 1.10
N CYS A 372 -11.93 -12.11 2.43
CA CYS A 372 -10.83 -11.64 3.25
C CYS A 372 -9.52 -12.36 2.93
N ILE A 373 -9.60 -13.66 2.68
CA ILE A 373 -8.46 -14.48 2.27
C ILE A 373 -8.91 -15.37 1.12
N ARG A 374 -8.24 -15.24 -0.03
CA ARG A 374 -8.38 -16.13 -1.17
C ARG A 374 -7.10 -16.95 -1.32
N ILE A 375 -7.24 -18.26 -1.41
CA ILE A 375 -6.16 -19.18 -1.77
C ILE A 375 -6.47 -19.70 -3.16
N TYR A 376 -5.69 -19.26 -4.16
CA TYR A 376 -5.89 -19.66 -5.54
C TYR A 376 -5.18 -20.98 -5.82
N LEU A 377 -5.97 -21.91 -6.36
CA LEU A 377 -5.70 -23.32 -6.54
C LEU A 377 -5.60 -24.05 -5.21
N THR A 378 -4.43 -24.29 -4.69
CA THR A 378 -4.24 -25.08 -3.47
C THR A 378 -3.01 -24.63 -2.68
N TRP A 379 -3.09 -24.81 -1.37
CA TRP A 379 -1.97 -24.66 -0.47
C TRP A 379 -1.83 -25.90 0.39
N ILE A 380 -0.71 -26.61 0.27
CA ILE A 380 -0.44 -27.88 0.95
C ILE A 380 0.89 -27.77 1.70
N PRO A 381 0.92 -27.06 2.83
CA PRO A 381 2.15 -26.85 3.57
C PRO A 381 2.68 -28.19 4.11
N ARG A 382 3.93 -28.50 3.80
CA ARG A 382 4.60 -29.73 4.22
C ARG A 382 5.29 -29.56 5.57
N LYS A 383 5.41 -30.67 6.31
CA LYS A 383 6.01 -30.65 7.63
C LYS A 383 7.52 -30.36 7.60
N ASP A 384 8.18 -30.69 6.49
CA ASP A 384 9.63 -30.60 6.29
C ASP A 384 10.03 -29.45 5.36
N ALA A 385 9.10 -28.54 5.02
CA ALA A 385 9.38 -27.39 4.18
C ALA A 385 9.94 -26.21 5.03
N GLU A 386 10.91 -26.51 5.88
CA GLU A 386 11.75 -25.49 6.49
C GLU A 386 12.99 -25.31 5.61
N ARG A 387 12.87 -24.40 4.64
CA ARG A 387 14.03 -23.73 4.02
C ARG A 387 13.62 -22.36 3.56
#